data_a14a68168aa21c786959f13fc20ebd65
#
_entry.id   a14a68168aa21c786959f13fc20ebd65
#
_cell.length_a   1.000
_cell.length_b   1.000
_cell.length_c   1.000
_cell.angle_alpha   90.00
_cell.angle_beta   90.00
_cell.angle_gamma   90.00
#
_symmetry.space_group_name_H-M   'P 1'
#
loop_
_entity.id
_entity.type
_entity.pdbx_description
1 polymer ?
#
loop_
_entity_poly.entity_id
_entity_poly.type
_entity_poly.pdbx_seq_one_letter_code
_entity_poly.pdbx_strand_id
1 'polypeptide(L)'
;MYRIVKAEYAGDYKVLITFDDGQLRLADFYSFISKSTHPSIHKYIDKTLFQQFEINDYEIHWGTQFDIDPYDIYYGEFEAKDSPYFTDIETLKEQYELVE
;
A
#
# COMPACT_ATOMS: atom_id res chain seq x y z
N MET A 1 -12.28 -11.63 -7.77
CA MET A 1 -11.74 -11.31 -6.44
C MET A 1 -10.32 -10.78 -6.57
N TYR A 2 -10.02 -9.72 -5.86
CA TYR A 2 -8.69 -9.07 -5.95
C TYR A 2 -7.84 -9.55 -4.78
N ARG A 3 -6.67 -10.11 -5.09
CA ARG A 3 -5.81 -10.72 -4.08
C ARG A 3 -4.43 -10.09 -4.10
N ILE A 4 -4.02 -9.56 -2.96
CA ILE A 4 -2.69 -9.01 -2.79
C ILE A 4 -1.75 -10.15 -2.40
N VAL A 5 -0.67 -10.31 -3.17
CA VAL A 5 0.32 -11.36 -2.91
C VAL A 5 1.63 -10.80 -2.38
N LYS A 6 1.85 -9.49 -2.51
CA LYS A 6 3.09 -8.86 -2.05
C LYS A 6 2.86 -7.39 -1.76
N ALA A 7 3.50 -6.87 -0.72
CA ALA A 7 3.48 -5.46 -0.37
C ALA A 7 4.87 -5.06 0.11
N GLU A 8 5.41 -3.96 -0.46
CA GLU A 8 6.74 -3.45 -0.12
C GLU A 8 6.64 -1.97 0.22
N TYR A 9 7.22 -1.58 1.35
CA TYR A 9 7.24 -0.17 1.74
C TYR A 9 8.12 0.64 0.78
N ALA A 10 7.57 1.72 0.24
CA ALA A 10 8.24 2.57 -0.75
C ALA A 10 8.57 3.98 -0.22
N GLY A 11 8.48 4.18 1.09
CA GLY A 11 8.77 5.48 1.71
C GLY A 11 7.56 6.41 1.73
N ASP A 12 7.54 7.32 2.68
CA ASP A 12 6.51 8.37 2.79
C ASP A 12 5.08 7.85 2.71
N TYR A 13 4.79 6.77 3.46
CA TYR A 13 3.46 6.16 3.55
C TYR A 13 2.98 5.54 2.24
N LYS A 14 3.91 5.25 1.31
CA LYS A 14 3.61 4.58 0.06
C LYS A 14 3.96 3.11 0.16
N VAL A 15 3.14 2.27 -0.46
CA VAL A 15 3.35 0.83 -0.49
C VAL A 15 3.18 0.35 -1.93
N LEU A 16 4.16 -0.39 -2.41
CA LEU A 16 4.06 -1.04 -3.72
C LEU A 16 3.32 -2.35 -3.53
N ILE A 17 2.16 -2.45 -4.14
CA ILE A 17 1.25 -3.59 -4.01
C ILE A 17 1.29 -4.42 -5.29
N THR A 18 1.49 -5.73 -5.15
CA THR A 18 1.40 -6.68 -6.26
C THR A 18 0.18 -7.57 -6.06
N PHE A 19 -0.63 -7.66 -7.10
CA PHE A 19 -1.81 -8.53 -7.12
C PHE A 19 -1.48 -9.87 -7.78
N ASP A 20 -2.32 -10.87 -7.53
CA ASP A 20 -2.09 -12.23 -8.05
C ASP A 20 -2.21 -12.31 -9.56
N ASP A 21 -2.84 -11.35 -10.22
CA ASP A 21 -2.91 -11.26 -11.68
C ASP A 21 -1.71 -10.54 -12.30
N GLY A 22 -0.73 -10.14 -11.48
CA GLY A 22 0.48 -9.45 -11.92
C GLY A 22 0.35 -7.94 -11.96
N GLN A 23 -0.81 -7.38 -11.67
CA GLN A 23 -1.00 -5.92 -11.65
C GLN A 23 -0.27 -5.31 -10.46
N LEU A 24 0.28 -4.12 -10.68
CA LEU A 24 1.02 -3.36 -9.68
C LEU A 24 0.31 -2.05 -9.39
N ARG A 25 0.31 -1.65 -8.13
CA ARG A 25 -0.20 -0.34 -7.71
C ARG A 25 0.75 0.25 -6.69
N LEU A 26 1.04 1.52 -6.83
CA LEU A 26 1.77 2.26 -5.79
C LEU A 26 0.74 3.06 -5.01
N ALA A 27 0.41 2.61 -3.82
CA ALA A 27 -0.63 3.20 -2.99
C ALA A 27 -0.02 4.16 -1.97
N ASP A 28 -0.61 5.34 -1.82
CA ASP A 28 -0.22 6.35 -0.84
C ASP A 28 -1.33 6.47 0.19
N PHE A 29 -1.04 6.07 1.42
CA PHE A 29 -2.02 6.05 2.50
C PHE A 29 -1.95 7.27 3.42
N TYR A 30 -1.11 8.26 3.11
CA TYR A 30 -0.92 9.40 3.99
C TYR A 30 -2.22 10.18 4.24
N SER A 31 -2.96 10.49 3.18
CA SER A 31 -4.22 11.24 3.32
C SER A 31 -5.24 10.49 4.18
N PHE A 32 -5.35 9.19 3.97
CA PHE A 32 -6.26 8.36 4.75
C PHE A 32 -5.92 8.40 6.24
N ILE A 33 -4.64 8.21 6.57
CA ILE A 33 -4.18 8.14 7.95
C ILE A 33 -4.22 9.51 8.61
N SER A 34 -3.72 10.55 7.92
CA SER A 34 -3.59 11.88 8.49
C SER A 34 -4.95 12.55 8.74
N LYS A 35 -5.92 12.25 7.91
CA LYS A 35 -7.28 12.83 8.03
C LYS A 35 -8.19 12.03 8.96
N SER A 36 -7.77 10.86 9.42
CA SER A 36 -8.60 10.05 10.29
C SER A 36 -8.77 10.69 11.65
N THR A 37 -10.00 10.69 12.16
CA THR A 37 -10.32 11.15 13.52
C THR A 37 -10.24 10.02 14.53
N HIS A 38 -10.01 8.78 14.08
CA HIS A 38 -9.89 7.62 14.96
C HIS A 38 -8.44 7.45 15.41
N PRO A 39 -8.15 7.52 16.73
CA PRO A 39 -6.78 7.37 17.22
C PRO A 39 -6.14 6.05 16.81
N SER A 40 -6.92 4.99 16.69
CA SER A 40 -6.42 3.66 16.30
C SER A 40 -5.91 3.63 14.86
N ILE A 41 -6.33 4.58 14.02
CA ILE A 41 -5.84 4.72 12.65
C ILE A 41 -4.78 5.80 12.59
N HIS A 42 -5.04 6.95 13.20
CA HIS A 42 -4.15 8.11 13.15
C HIS A 42 -2.76 7.83 13.74
N LYS A 43 -2.65 6.90 14.69
CA LYS A 43 -1.34 6.53 15.27
C LYS A 43 -0.35 6.03 14.24
N TYR A 44 -0.82 5.54 13.10
CA TYR A 44 0.04 5.06 12.02
C TYR A 44 0.71 6.17 11.22
N ILE A 45 0.50 7.43 11.62
CA ILE A 45 1.32 8.55 11.15
C ILE A 45 2.78 8.38 11.61
N ASP A 46 3.00 7.60 12.66
CA ASP A 46 4.34 7.14 13.03
C ASP A 46 4.83 6.16 11.96
N LYS A 47 5.89 6.53 11.25
CA LYS A 47 6.40 5.72 10.13
C LYS A 47 6.88 4.34 10.56
N THR A 48 7.39 4.20 11.76
CA THR A 48 7.82 2.90 12.28
C THR A 48 6.62 1.97 12.43
N LEU A 49 5.53 2.47 12.98
CA LEU A 49 4.29 1.70 13.09
C LEU A 49 3.69 1.42 11.71
N PHE A 50 3.71 2.41 10.83
CA PHE A 50 3.14 2.26 9.50
C PHE A 50 3.78 1.09 8.74
N GLN A 51 5.07 0.90 8.90
CA GLN A 51 5.81 -0.15 8.18
C GLN A 51 5.51 -1.56 8.70
N GLN A 52 4.74 -1.70 9.77
CA GLN A 52 4.42 -3.00 10.36
C GLN A 52 3.17 -3.64 9.75
N PHE A 53 2.79 -3.23 8.55
CA PHE A 53 1.68 -3.88 7.84
C PHE A 53 2.01 -5.32 7.49
N GLU A 54 0.96 -6.13 7.34
CA GLU A 54 1.09 -7.54 7.00
C GLU A 54 0.07 -7.89 5.91
N ILE A 55 0.41 -8.90 5.11
CA ILE A 55 -0.53 -9.50 4.17
C ILE A 55 -1.10 -10.76 4.83
N ASN A 56 -2.42 -10.77 4.96
CA ASN A 56 -3.12 -11.89 5.57
C ASN A 56 -4.42 -12.09 4.81
N ASP A 57 -4.68 -13.32 4.38
CA ASP A 57 -5.84 -13.64 3.55
C ASP A 57 -5.94 -12.77 2.29
N TYR A 58 -4.78 -12.49 1.69
CA TYR A 58 -4.67 -11.69 0.45
C TYR A 58 -5.09 -10.23 0.62
N GLU A 59 -5.12 -9.73 1.85
CA GLU A 59 -5.44 -8.33 2.18
C GLU A 59 -4.30 -7.73 2.98
N ILE A 60 -4.19 -6.40 2.94
CA ILE A 60 -3.20 -5.69 3.72
C ILE A 60 -3.81 -5.19 5.03
N HIS A 61 -3.14 -5.45 6.16
CA HIS A 61 -3.62 -5.14 7.49
C HIS A 61 -2.58 -4.38 8.31
N TRP A 62 -3.05 -3.47 9.13
CA TRP A 62 -2.24 -2.82 10.17
C TRP A 62 -2.76 -3.30 11.52
N GLY A 63 -2.18 -4.39 12.01
CA GLY A 63 -2.62 -5.06 13.23
C GLY A 63 -4.07 -5.52 13.10
N THR A 64 -4.85 -5.33 14.16
CA THR A 64 -6.30 -5.55 14.15
C THR A 64 -7.08 -4.24 14.03
N GLN A 65 -6.38 -3.11 13.81
CA GLN A 65 -6.97 -1.78 13.87
C GLN A 65 -7.70 -1.40 12.59
N PHE A 66 -7.09 -1.68 11.46
CA PHE A 66 -7.76 -1.44 10.17
C PHE A 66 -7.12 -2.25 9.06
N ASP A 67 -7.88 -2.44 8.03
CA ASP A 67 -7.44 -3.05 6.78
C ASP A 67 -8.00 -2.22 5.62
N ILE A 68 -7.43 -2.44 4.44
CA ILE A 68 -7.86 -1.74 3.22
C ILE A 68 -8.36 -2.78 2.24
N ASP A 69 -9.51 -2.54 1.64
CA ASP A 69 -10.09 -3.46 0.67
C ASP A 69 -9.19 -3.51 -0.57
N PRO A 70 -8.72 -4.69 -0.98
CA PRO A 70 -7.91 -4.83 -2.19
C PRO A 70 -8.59 -4.28 -3.45
N TYR A 71 -9.91 -4.35 -3.53
CA TYR A 71 -10.68 -3.77 -4.63
C TYR A 71 -10.39 -2.27 -4.78
N ASP A 72 -10.40 -1.53 -3.66
CA ASP A 72 -10.17 -0.08 -3.70
C ASP A 72 -8.77 0.25 -4.17
N ILE A 73 -7.77 -0.52 -3.73
CA ILE A 73 -6.40 -0.33 -4.18
C ILE A 73 -6.28 -0.65 -5.67
N TYR A 74 -6.88 -1.74 -6.10
CA TYR A 74 -6.82 -2.19 -7.50
C TYR A 74 -7.37 -1.14 -8.46
N TYR A 75 -8.45 -0.47 -8.08
CA TYR A 75 -9.09 0.54 -8.92
C TYR A 75 -8.60 1.97 -8.67
N GLY A 76 -7.48 2.13 -7.95
CA GLY A 76 -6.76 3.38 -7.88
C GLY A 76 -7.24 4.36 -6.82
N GLU A 77 -8.03 3.91 -5.85
CA GLU A 77 -8.53 4.79 -4.77
C GLU A 77 -7.38 5.46 -4.01
N PHE A 78 -6.28 4.73 -3.84
CA PHE A 78 -5.11 5.22 -3.10
C PHE A 78 -3.91 5.47 -4.02
N GLU A 79 -4.12 5.52 -5.34
CA GLU A 79 -3.01 5.62 -6.27
C GLU A 79 -2.18 6.88 -6.02
N ALA A 80 -0.86 6.71 -5.87
CA ALA A 80 0.04 7.83 -5.65
C ALA A 80 0.10 8.70 -6.91
N LYS A 81 0.23 10.02 -6.73
CA LYS A 81 0.25 10.96 -7.85
C LYS A 81 1.36 10.69 -8.85
N ASP A 82 2.47 10.19 -8.37
CA ASP A 82 3.65 9.89 -9.18
C ASP A 82 3.72 8.42 -9.59
N SER A 83 2.67 7.66 -9.34
CA SER A 83 2.64 6.25 -9.70
C SER A 83 2.58 6.10 -11.22
N PRO A 84 3.49 5.33 -11.80
CA PRO A 84 3.39 4.99 -13.22
C PRO A 84 2.38 3.86 -13.39
N TYR A 85 1.13 4.21 -13.48
CA TYR A 85 0.04 3.25 -13.64
C TYR A 85 0.34 2.28 -14.80
N PHE A 86 0.24 0.99 -14.55
CA PHE A 86 0.54 -0.07 -15.53
C PHE A 86 2.02 -0.19 -15.93
N THR A 87 2.93 0.42 -15.17
CA THR A 87 4.35 0.24 -15.41
C THR A 87 4.78 -1.13 -14.88
N ASP A 88 5.74 -1.77 -15.55
CA ASP A 88 6.22 -3.07 -15.10
C ASP A 88 7.03 -2.95 -13.81
N ILE A 89 7.19 -4.09 -13.12
CA ILE A 89 7.80 -4.13 -11.80
C ILE A 89 9.26 -3.69 -11.81
N GLU A 90 10.00 -3.99 -12.89
CA GLU A 90 11.43 -3.63 -12.98
C GLU A 90 11.61 -2.12 -12.98
N THR A 91 10.78 -1.41 -13.74
CA THR A 91 10.82 0.05 -13.81
C THR A 91 10.45 0.66 -12.47
N LEU A 92 9.42 0.14 -11.80
CA LEU A 92 9.00 0.64 -10.50
C LEU A 92 10.06 0.40 -9.44
N LYS A 93 10.69 -0.75 -9.43
CA LYS A 93 11.75 -1.06 -8.47
C LYS A 93 12.96 -0.16 -8.66
N GLU A 94 13.33 0.11 -9.90
CA GLU A 94 14.42 1.01 -10.22
C GLU A 94 14.13 2.43 -9.74
N GLN A 95 12.91 2.91 -10.03
CA GLN A 95 12.50 4.27 -9.69
C GLN A 95 12.46 4.51 -8.19
N TYR A 96 12.04 3.53 -7.40
CA TYR A 96 11.87 3.66 -5.95
C TYR A 96 12.94 2.92 -5.15
N GLU A 97 13.96 2.39 -5.84
CA GLU A 97 15.07 1.66 -5.20
C GLU A 97 14.60 0.47 -4.36
N LEU A 98 13.52 -0.17 -4.80
CA LEU A 98 12.98 -1.34 -4.11
C LEU A 98 13.75 -2.59 -4.49
N VAL A 99 13.96 -3.48 -3.51
CA VAL A 99 14.73 -4.71 -3.68
C VAL A 99 13.82 -5.90 -3.41
N GLU A 100 13.93 -6.92 -4.26
CA GLU A 100 13.18 -8.15 -4.05
C GLU A 100 13.69 -8.93 -2.83
#